data_98e3df0c4c51a99b74656bdd9534dac6
#
_entry.id   98e3df0c4c51a99b74656bdd9534dac6
#
_cell.length_a   1.000
_cell.length_b   1.000
_cell.length_c   1.000
_cell.angle_alpha   90.00
_cell.angle_beta   90.00
_cell.angle_gamma   90.00
#
_symmetry.space_group_name_H-M   'P 1'
#
loop_
_entity.id
_entity.type
_entity.pdbx_description
1 polymer ?
#
loop_
_entity_poly.entity_id
_entity_poly.type
_entity_poly.pdbx_seq_one_letter_code
_entity_poly.pdbx_strand_id
1 'polypeptide(L)'
;MPRVTDDHLAARRRQILDGARRCFAEYGYENATVRRLEQTIGLSRGAIFHHFRDKDTLFFELAREDAERMADVAAREGLIQVMRELLAAPDQFDWLATRLEIARKLRNDPAFSRGWAERSAELSAATSERLRRQKQAGRLRDDVPGDVLRSYLELVLDGLVARLASGDDPDRLSAVLDLVEDSVRQR
;
A
#
# COMPACT_ATOMS: atom_id res chain seq x y z
N MET A 1 -6.23 5.48 36.13
CA MET A 1 -5.07 6.15 35.52
C MET A 1 -4.38 5.39 34.37
N PRO A 2 -5.00 4.43 33.64
CA PRO A 2 -4.37 3.78 32.48
C PRO A 2 -4.44 4.60 31.18
N ARG A 3 -5.46 5.43 30.99
CA ARG A 3 -5.73 6.14 29.71
C ARG A 3 -4.61 7.08 29.23
N VAL A 4 -3.95 7.81 30.12
CA VAL A 4 -2.90 8.78 29.73
C VAL A 4 -1.65 8.09 29.19
N THR A 5 -1.32 6.91 29.71
CA THR A 5 -0.16 6.11 29.28
C THR A 5 -0.39 5.48 27.90
N ASP A 6 -1.60 4.97 27.65
CA ASP A 6 -1.95 4.35 26.38
C ASP A 6 -2.05 5.37 25.24
N ASP A 7 -2.62 6.56 25.52
CA ASP A 7 -2.68 7.66 24.55
C ASP A 7 -1.29 8.17 24.16
N HIS A 8 -0.36 8.25 25.12
CA HIS A 8 1.02 8.64 24.86
C HIS A 8 1.77 7.60 24.03
N LEU A 9 1.56 6.31 24.29
CA LEU A 9 2.16 5.23 23.50
C LEU A 9 1.62 5.23 22.07
N ALA A 10 0.31 5.41 21.88
CA ALA A 10 -0.32 5.50 20.58
C ALA A 10 0.16 6.74 19.79
N ALA A 11 0.28 7.90 20.44
CA ALA A 11 0.80 9.11 19.82
C ALA A 11 2.27 8.94 19.41
N ARG A 12 3.09 8.31 20.25
CA ARG A 12 4.49 8.02 19.95
C ARG A 12 4.63 7.06 18.78
N ARG A 13 3.81 5.99 18.75
CA ARG A 13 3.78 5.04 17.65
C ARG A 13 3.43 5.74 16.33
N ARG A 14 2.41 6.61 16.30
CA ARG A 14 2.05 7.41 15.13
C ARG A 14 3.19 8.33 14.68
N GLN A 15 3.84 9.04 15.61
CA GLN A 15 5.01 9.89 15.28
C GLN A 15 6.11 9.09 14.57
N ILE A 16 6.38 7.87 15.05
CA ILE A 16 7.39 7.00 14.46
C ILE A 16 6.98 6.57 13.04
N LEU A 17 5.74 6.14 12.85
CA LEU A 17 5.23 5.70 11.55
C LEU A 17 5.22 6.85 10.53
N ASP A 18 4.75 8.04 10.90
CA ASP A 18 4.73 9.21 10.02
C ASP A 18 6.15 9.65 9.62
N GLY A 19 7.08 9.63 10.56
CA GLY A 19 8.48 9.94 10.26
C GLY A 19 9.17 8.87 9.42
N ALA A 20 8.86 7.60 9.66
CA ALA A 20 9.37 6.50 8.87
C ALA A 20 8.83 6.55 7.42
N ARG A 21 7.55 6.88 7.23
CA ARG A 21 6.94 7.10 5.91
C ARG A 21 7.72 8.13 5.11
N ARG A 22 7.99 9.30 5.70
CA ARG A 22 8.82 10.34 5.06
C ARG A 22 10.24 9.87 4.76
N CYS A 23 10.86 9.15 5.69
CA CYS A 23 12.23 8.63 5.50
C CYS A 23 12.29 7.61 4.35
N PHE A 24 11.32 6.70 4.26
CA PHE A 24 11.26 5.74 3.16
C PHE A 24 10.93 6.40 1.82
N ALA A 25 10.05 7.40 1.79
CA ALA A 25 9.75 8.16 0.58
C ALA A 25 10.99 8.90 0.06
N GLU A 26 11.76 9.54 0.95
CA GLU A 26 12.91 10.35 0.58
C GLU A 26 14.14 9.52 0.20
N TYR A 27 14.42 8.43 0.92
CA TYR A 27 15.68 7.67 0.78
C TYR A 27 15.51 6.28 0.19
N GLY A 28 14.28 5.80 0.01
CA GLY A 28 13.98 4.42 -0.33
C GLY A 28 14.23 3.45 0.82
N TYR A 29 13.82 2.18 0.64
CA TYR A 29 13.93 1.18 1.70
C TYR A 29 15.39 0.91 2.11
N GLU A 30 16.30 0.67 1.14
CA GLU A 30 17.68 0.28 1.44
C GLU A 30 18.46 1.40 2.13
N ASN A 31 18.29 2.64 1.64
CA ASN A 31 19.01 3.80 2.14
C ASN A 31 18.38 4.45 3.38
N ALA A 32 17.18 4.08 3.80
CA ALA A 32 16.58 4.48 5.08
C ALA A 32 17.34 3.81 6.25
N THR A 33 18.56 4.26 6.49
CA THR A 33 19.40 3.75 7.58
C THR A 33 18.83 4.15 8.94
N VAL A 34 19.24 3.47 10.02
CA VAL A 34 18.83 3.81 11.39
C VAL A 34 19.11 5.28 11.70
N ARG A 35 20.26 5.81 11.30
CA ARG A 35 20.63 7.22 11.49
C ARG A 35 19.68 8.17 10.78
N ARG A 36 19.28 7.87 9.55
CA ARG A 36 18.31 8.68 8.81
C ARG A 36 16.92 8.61 9.44
N LEU A 37 16.51 7.43 9.89
CA LEU A 37 15.27 7.27 10.67
C LEU A 37 15.30 8.14 11.93
N GLU A 38 16.37 8.10 12.73
CA GLU A 38 16.52 8.95 13.92
C GLU A 38 16.39 10.44 13.57
N GLN A 39 17.05 10.89 12.51
CA GLN A 39 17.02 12.29 12.07
C GLN A 39 15.64 12.72 11.58
N THR A 40 14.98 11.89 10.76
CA THR A 40 13.67 12.22 10.17
C THR A 40 12.54 12.12 11.19
N ILE A 41 12.59 11.17 12.12
CA ILE A 41 11.59 10.95 13.17
C ILE A 41 11.79 11.93 14.33
N GLY A 42 13.02 12.36 14.58
CA GLY A 42 13.38 13.18 15.74
C GLY A 42 13.43 12.40 17.05
N LEU A 43 13.73 11.10 17.00
CA LEU A 43 13.82 10.21 18.17
C LEU A 43 15.08 9.38 18.11
N SER A 44 15.62 9.00 19.28
CA SER A 44 16.74 8.08 19.34
C SER A 44 16.40 6.67 18.87
N ARG A 45 17.42 5.94 18.40
CA ARG A 45 17.32 4.52 18.04
C ARG A 45 16.58 3.69 19.09
N GLY A 46 16.92 3.88 20.37
CA GLY A 46 16.27 3.14 21.47
C GLY A 46 14.78 3.45 21.57
N ALA A 47 14.37 4.71 21.39
CA ALA A 47 12.97 5.11 21.42
C ALA A 47 12.18 4.54 20.22
N ILE A 48 12.78 4.50 19.03
CA ILE A 48 12.14 3.93 17.83
C ILE A 48 11.97 2.41 17.99
N PHE A 49 13.07 1.70 18.30
CA PHE A 49 13.09 0.24 18.34
C PHE A 49 12.59 -0.37 19.66
N HIS A 50 12.14 0.48 20.58
CA HIS A 50 11.26 0.05 21.67
C HIS A 50 9.85 -0.28 21.16
N HIS A 51 9.37 0.44 20.14
CA HIS A 51 8.04 0.23 19.53
C HIS A 51 8.05 -0.78 18.38
N PHE A 52 9.16 -0.87 17.66
CA PHE A 52 9.31 -1.73 16.47
C PHE A 52 10.62 -2.50 16.57
N ARG A 53 10.58 -3.82 16.47
CA ARG A 53 11.75 -4.68 16.65
C ARG A 53 12.94 -4.28 15.76
N ASP A 54 12.67 -3.93 14.51
CA ASP A 54 13.65 -3.61 13.48
C ASP A 54 13.04 -2.77 12.33
N LYS A 55 13.85 -2.40 11.35
CA LYS A 55 13.43 -1.63 10.18
C LYS A 55 12.40 -2.40 9.33
N ASP A 56 12.55 -3.71 9.20
CA ASP A 56 11.62 -4.55 8.44
C ASP A 56 10.23 -4.53 9.08
N THR A 57 10.16 -4.68 10.40
CA THR A 57 8.90 -4.58 11.15
C THR A 57 8.25 -3.21 11.00
N LEU A 58 9.03 -2.13 11.09
CA LEU A 58 8.53 -0.77 10.88
C LEU A 58 7.98 -0.56 9.47
N PHE A 59 8.69 -1.05 8.46
CA PHE A 59 8.23 -1.01 7.07
C PHE A 59 6.95 -1.82 6.84
N PHE A 60 6.86 -3.02 7.40
CA PHE A 60 5.67 -3.86 7.31
C PHE A 60 4.45 -3.25 7.98
N GLU A 61 4.62 -2.54 9.09
CA GLU A 61 3.51 -1.85 9.75
C GLU A 61 2.94 -0.72 8.88
N LEU A 62 3.79 0.03 8.19
CA LEU A 62 3.32 1.02 7.22
C LEU A 62 2.57 0.36 6.06
N ALA A 63 3.11 -0.74 5.53
CA ALA A 63 2.48 -1.49 4.46
C ALA A 63 1.10 -2.05 4.89
N ARG A 64 0.98 -2.52 6.15
CA ARG A 64 -0.27 -3.02 6.72
C ARG A 64 -1.31 -1.89 6.84
N GLU A 65 -0.95 -0.74 7.43
CA GLU A 65 -1.87 0.39 7.58
C GLU A 65 -2.43 0.85 6.22
N ASP A 66 -1.58 0.90 5.19
CA ASP A 66 -2.03 1.30 3.86
C ASP A 66 -2.85 0.20 3.18
N ALA A 67 -2.49 -1.08 3.37
CA ALA A 67 -3.28 -2.19 2.85
C ALA A 67 -4.68 -2.24 3.48
N GLU A 68 -4.82 -2.02 4.79
CA GLU A 68 -6.10 -1.91 5.49
C GLU A 68 -6.95 -0.76 4.93
N ARG A 69 -6.38 0.42 4.77
CA ARG A 69 -7.07 1.59 4.20
C ARG A 69 -7.52 1.34 2.76
N MET A 70 -6.63 0.78 1.93
CA MET A 70 -6.97 0.42 0.55
C MET A 70 -8.02 -0.69 0.50
N ALA A 71 -7.98 -1.66 1.41
CA ALA A 71 -8.96 -2.73 1.51
C ALA A 71 -10.35 -2.20 1.85
N ASP A 72 -10.45 -1.21 2.74
CA ASP A 72 -11.71 -0.54 3.06
C ASP A 72 -12.34 0.15 1.85
N VAL A 73 -11.53 0.88 1.07
CA VAL A 73 -11.99 1.53 -0.17
C VAL A 73 -12.36 0.47 -1.21
N ALA A 74 -11.50 -0.54 -1.40
CA ALA A 74 -11.76 -1.62 -2.35
C ALA A 74 -13.04 -2.41 -2.02
N ALA A 75 -13.34 -2.63 -0.74
CA ALA A 75 -14.55 -3.32 -0.30
C ALA A 75 -15.82 -2.51 -0.60
N ARG A 76 -15.78 -1.19 -0.43
CA ARG A 76 -16.91 -0.28 -0.68
C ARG A 76 -17.06 0.07 -2.15
N GLU A 77 -15.99 0.50 -2.80
CA GLU A 77 -16.02 1.17 -4.10
C GLU A 77 -15.27 0.43 -5.21
N GLY A 78 -14.37 -0.48 -4.84
CA GLY A 78 -13.58 -1.29 -5.77
C GLY A 78 -12.14 -0.82 -5.91
N LEU A 79 -11.27 -1.68 -6.48
CA LEU A 79 -9.84 -1.42 -6.59
C LEU A 79 -9.53 -0.26 -7.56
N ILE A 80 -10.40 0.00 -8.53
CA ILE A 80 -10.25 1.14 -9.45
C ILE A 80 -10.40 2.46 -8.69
N GLN A 81 -11.30 2.54 -7.71
CA GLN A 81 -11.41 3.74 -6.86
C GLN A 81 -10.16 3.96 -6.02
N VAL A 82 -9.56 2.89 -5.47
CA VAL A 82 -8.23 2.98 -4.81
C VAL A 82 -7.19 3.61 -5.76
N MET A 83 -7.16 3.16 -7.02
CA MET A 83 -6.24 3.72 -8.01
C MET A 83 -6.51 5.20 -8.30
N ARG A 84 -7.78 5.62 -8.35
CA ARG A 84 -8.15 7.03 -8.53
C ARG A 84 -7.72 7.90 -7.35
N GLU A 85 -7.82 7.39 -6.12
CA GLU A 85 -7.33 8.10 -4.92
C GLU A 85 -5.81 8.24 -4.93
N LEU A 86 -5.08 7.22 -5.41
CA LEU A 86 -3.62 7.31 -5.60
C LEU A 86 -3.25 8.42 -6.61
N LEU A 87 -4.01 8.57 -7.69
CA LEU A 87 -3.79 9.65 -8.66
C LEU A 87 -4.13 11.04 -8.10
N ALA A 88 -5.19 11.13 -7.31
CA ALA A 88 -5.63 12.41 -6.75
C ALA A 88 -4.70 12.96 -5.66
N ALA A 89 -3.97 12.10 -4.96
CA ALA A 89 -3.08 12.49 -3.87
C ALA A 89 -1.78 11.66 -3.86
N PRO A 90 -0.96 11.74 -4.92
CA PRO A 90 0.24 10.92 -5.06
C PRO A 90 1.22 11.12 -3.89
N ASP A 91 1.37 12.33 -3.39
CA ASP A 91 2.27 12.66 -2.27
C ASP A 91 1.96 11.90 -0.97
N GLN A 92 0.71 11.48 -0.77
CA GLN A 92 0.33 10.67 0.39
C GLN A 92 0.82 9.23 0.29
N PHE A 93 1.22 8.81 -0.90
CA PHE A 93 1.61 7.45 -1.23
C PHE A 93 3.03 7.33 -1.79
N ASP A 94 3.83 8.39 -1.72
CA ASP A 94 5.21 8.44 -2.24
C ASP A 94 6.08 7.26 -1.80
N TRP A 95 5.90 6.80 -0.56
CA TRP A 95 6.61 5.64 -0.04
C TRP A 95 6.24 4.32 -0.75
N LEU A 96 5.09 4.23 -1.46
CA LEU A 96 4.73 3.05 -2.26
C LEU A 96 5.71 2.80 -3.41
N ALA A 97 6.41 3.84 -3.89
CA ALA A 97 7.50 3.70 -4.84
C ALA A 97 8.60 2.75 -4.30
N THR A 98 8.77 2.71 -2.99
CA THR A 98 9.68 1.77 -2.30
C THR A 98 9.33 0.30 -2.58
N ARG A 99 8.08 -0.02 -2.98
CA ARG A 99 7.69 -1.39 -3.42
C ARG A 99 8.54 -1.87 -4.60
N LEU A 100 8.91 -0.98 -5.49
CA LEU A 100 9.77 -1.32 -6.64
C LEU A 100 11.18 -1.70 -6.19
N GLU A 101 11.69 -0.98 -5.20
CA GLU A 101 13.03 -1.21 -4.64
C GLU A 101 13.12 -2.54 -3.88
N ILE A 102 12.04 -2.92 -3.18
CA ILE A 102 12.02 -4.18 -2.43
C ILE A 102 11.83 -5.42 -3.31
N ALA A 103 11.56 -5.29 -4.62
CA ALA A 103 11.35 -6.42 -5.51
C ALA A 103 12.53 -7.43 -5.49
N ARG A 104 13.76 -6.93 -5.37
CA ARG A 104 14.95 -7.77 -5.20
C ARG A 104 14.95 -8.49 -3.86
N LYS A 105 14.58 -7.80 -2.77
CA LYS A 105 14.51 -8.39 -1.43
C LYS A 105 13.40 -9.44 -1.36
N LEU A 106 12.24 -9.18 -1.96
CA LEU A 106 11.15 -10.15 -2.07
C LEU A 106 11.56 -11.46 -2.74
N ARG A 107 12.45 -11.40 -3.76
CA ARG A 107 12.95 -12.62 -4.44
C ARG A 107 13.99 -13.37 -3.63
N ASN A 108 14.83 -12.66 -2.88
CA ASN A 108 16.04 -13.23 -2.27
C ASN A 108 15.89 -13.52 -0.78
N ASP A 109 14.86 -13.02 -0.13
CA ASP A 109 14.58 -13.19 1.31
C ASP A 109 13.18 -13.79 1.51
N PRO A 110 13.09 -15.13 1.69
CA PRO A 110 11.80 -15.81 1.87
C PRO A 110 11.03 -15.36 3.12
N ALA A 111 11.71 -14.93 4.19
CA ALA A 111 11.04 -14.44 5.39
C ALA A 111 10.40 -13.08 5.15
N PHE A 112 11.13 -12.17 4.48
CA PHE A 112 10.61 -10.87 4.07
C PHE A 112 9.43 -11.02 3.08
N SER A 113 9.54 -11.94 2.11
CA SER A 113 8.49 -12.23 1.14
C SER A 113 7.20 -12.72 1.80
N ARG A 114 7.28 -13.63 2.77
CA ARG A 114 6.11 -14.08 3.54
C ARG A 114 5.48 -12.95 4.32
N GLY A 115 6.29 -12.17 5.06
CA GLY A 115 5.81 -11.02 5.80
C GLY A 115 5.10 -9.99 4.91
N TRP A 116 5.60 -9.76 3.71
CA TRP A 116 4.94 -8.89 2.73
C TRP A 116 3.60 -9.46 2.24
N ALA A 117 3.57 -10.75 1.88
CA ALA A 117 2.37 -11.41 1.39
C ALA A 117 1.23 -11.40 2.42
N GLU A 118 1.54 -11.63 3.71
CA GLU A 118 0.57 -11.56 4.81
C GLU A 118 -0.10 -10.19 4.90
N ARG A 119 0.68 -9.08 4.73
CA ARG A 119 0.15 -7.71 4.81
C ARG A 119 -0.65 -7.30 3.57
N SER A 120 -0.34 -7.89 2.42
CA SER A 120 -1.07 -7.63 1.17
C SER A 120 -2.35 -8.45 1.04
N ALA A 121 -2.54 -9.47 1.87
CA ALA A 121 -3.66 -10.41 1.76
C ALA A 121 -5.02 -9.74 1.98
N GLU A 122 -5.12 -8.74 2.85
CA GLU A 122 -6.38 -8.04 3.15
C GLU A 122 -6.92 -7.29 1.93
N LEU A 123 -6.08 -6.55 1.23
CA LEU A 123 -6.48 -5.84 0.01
C LEU A 123 -6.92 -6.83 -1.08
N SER A 124 -6.17 -7.91 -1.26
CA SER A 124 -6.51 -8.95 -2.22
C SER A 124 -7.83 -9.64 -1.90
N ALA A 125 -8.09 -9.94 -0.62
CA ALA A 125 -9.35 -10.52 -0.16
C ALA A 125 -10.53 -9.56 -0.34
N ALA A 126 -10.38 -8.29 0.02
CA ALA A 126 -11.41 -7.26 -0.15
C ALA A 126 -11.76 -7.07 -1.64
N THR A 127 -10.75 -7.04 -2.51
CA THR A 127 -10.93 -6.95 -3.96
C THR A 127 -11.69 -8.16 -4.50
N SER A 128 -11.30 -9.38 -4.11
CA SER A 128 -11.97 -10.62 -4.53
C SER A 128 -13.43 -10.65 -4.12
N GLU A 129 -13.74 -10.29 -2.88
CA GLU A 129 -15.11 -10.25 -2.37
C GLU A 129 -15.95 -9.19 -3.08
N ARG A 130 -15.38 -8.02 -3.37
CA ARG A 130 -16.04 -6.98 -4.14
C ARG A 130 -16.37 -7.45 -5.55
N LEU A 131 -15.41 -8.04 -6.25
CA LEU A 131 -15.61 -8.59 -7.61
C LEU A 131 -16.70 -9.66 -7.63
N ARG A 132 -16.72 -10.56 -6.63
CA ARG A 132 -17.75 -11.59 -6.48
C ARG A 132 -19.16 -10.96 -6.38
N ARG A 133 -19.33 -9.95 -5.51
CA ARG A 133 -20.60 -9.24 -5.34
C ARG A 133 -21.05 -8.51 -6.61
N GLN A 134 -20.13 -7.84 -7.30
CA GLN A 134 -20.45 -7.11 -8.52
C GLN A 134 -20.80 -8.07 -9.68
N LYS A 135 -20.14 -9.21 -9.77
CA LYS A 135 -20.46 -10.26 -10.74
C LYS A 135 -21.85 -10.85 -10.49
N GLN A 136 -22.19 -11.15 -9.22
CA GLN A 136 -23.53 -11.62 -8.84
C GLN A 136 -24.64 -10.59 -9.15
N ALA A 137 -24.32 -9.30 -9.10
CA ALA A 137 -25.23 -8.21 -9.44
C ALA A 137 -25.30 -7.92 -10.95
N GLY A 138 -24.63 -8.70 -11.81
CA GLY A 138 -24.62 -8.53 -13.27
C GLY A 138 -23.94 -7.24 -13.75
N ARG A 139 -23.05 -6.66 -12.95
CA ARG A 139 -22.35 -5.40 -13.29
C ARG A 139 -20.99 -5.61 -13.92
N LEU A 140 -20.42 -6.80 -13.74
CA LEU A 140 -19.13 -7.18 -14.34
C LEU A 140 -19.35 -8.23 -15.42
N ARG A 141 -18.44 -8.24 -16.35
CA ARG A 141 -18.36 -9.26 -17.40
C ARG A 141 -18.32 -10.67 -16.77
N ASP A 142 -19.04 -11.60 -17.35
CA ASP A 142 -19.18 -12.97 -16.87
C ASP A 142 -18.30 -13.98 -17.63
N ASP A 143 -17.78 -13.57 -18.79
CA ASP A 143 -16.92 -14.38 -19.66
C ASP A 143 -15.47 -14.52 -19.17
N VAL A 144 -15.10 -13.81 -18.09
CA VAL A 144 -13.76 -13.87 -17.45
C VAL A 144 -13.88 -14.36 -16.01
N PRO A 145 -13.06 -15.35 -15.57
CA PRO A 145 -13.00 -15.78 -14.18
C PRO A 145 -12.67 -14.63 -13.22
N GLY A 146 -13.24 -14.64 -12.00
CA GLY A 146 -13.07 -13.56 -11.03
C GLY A 146 -11.62 -13.40 -10.51
N ASP A 147 -10.89 -14.50 -10.41
CA ASP A 147 -9.46 -14.51 -10.05
C ASP A 147 -8.57 -13.89 -11.14
N VAL A 148 -8.94 -14.07 -12.42
CA VAL A 148 -8.26 -13.42 -13.55
C VAL A 148 -8.54 -11.92 -13.54
N LEU A 149 -9.79 -11.49 -13.28
CA LEU A 149 -10.13 -10.07 -13.13
C LEU A 149 -9.38 -9.43 -11.96
N ARG A 150 -9.28 -10.14 -10.83
CA ARG A 150 -8.49 -9.67 -9.69
C ARG A 150 -7.03 -9.49 -10.06
N SER A 151 -6.40 -10.51 -10.64
CA SER A 151 -5.00 -10.45 -11.07
C SER A 151 -4.75 -9.34 -12.09
N TYR A 152 -5.68 -9.12 -13.02
CA TYR A 152 -5.62 -8.01 -13.95
C TYR A 152 -5.62 -6.65 -13.25
N LEU A 153 -6.53 -6.42 -12.30
CA LEU A 153 -6.60 -5.17 -11.55
C LEU A 153 -5.38 -4.97 -10.64
N GLU A 154 -4.85 -6.03 -10.04
CA GLU A 154 -3.62 -5.97 -9.24
C GLU A 154 -2.40 -5.61 -10.09
N LEU A 155 -2.28 -6.16 -11.31
CA LEU A 155 -1.24 -5.79 -12.28
C LEU A 155 -1.34 -4.32 -12.71
N VAL A 156 -2.57 -3.82 -12.91
CA VAL A 156 -2.78 -2.40 -13.24
C VAL A 156 -2.37 -1.52 -12.06
N LEU A 157 -2.73 -1.88 -10.82
CA LEU A 157 -2.31 -1.15 -9.62
C LEU A 157 -0.78 -1.10 -9.49
N ASP A 158 -0.11 -2.22 -9.68
CA ASP A 158 1.35 -2.28 -9.61
C ASP A 158 2.00 -1.42 -10.72
N GLY A 159 1.45 -1.48 -11.93
CA GLY A 159 1.87 -0.63 -13.05
C GLY A 159 1.63 0.86 -12.79
N LEU A 160 0.49 1.22 -12.18
CA LEU A 160 0.17 2.60 -11.80
C LEU A 160 1.17 3.14 -10.79
N VAL A 161 1.46 2.39 -9.71
CA VAL A 161 2.45 2.78 -8.69
C VAL A 161 3.83 2.98 -9.34
N ALA A 162 4.23 2.09 -10.26
CA ALA A 162 5.50 2.20 -10.98
C ALA A 162 5.57 3.47 -11.84
N ARG A 163 4.48 3.81 -12.54
CA ARG A 163 4.40 5.00 -13.40
C ARG A 163 4.42 6.30 -12.59
N LEU A 164 3.66 6.36 -11.49
CA LEU A 164 3.70 7.50 -10.58
C LEU A 164 5.10 7.71 -10.00
N ALA A 165 5.76 6.64 -9.57
CA ALA A 165 7.14 6.69 -9.07
C ALA A 165 8.16 7.16 -10.13
N SER A 166 7.84 6.97 -11.42
CA SER A 166 8.67 7.43 -12.55
C SER A 166 8.35 8.86 -12.99
N GLY A 167 7.37 9.52 -12.35
CA GLY A 167 6.99 10.90 -12.67
C GLY A 167 6.06 11.04 -13.87
N ASP A 168 5.33 9.99 -14.23
CA ASP A 168 4.32 10.07 -15.30
C ASP A 168 3.17 10.99 -14.86
N ASP A 169 2.58 11.69 -15.84
CA ASP A 169 1.49 12.62 -15.65
C ASP A 169 0.21 11.92 -15.14
N PRO A 170 -0.30 12.29 -13.94
CA PRO A 170 -1.52 11.72 -13.38
C PRO A 170 -2.75 11.85 -14.26
N ASP A 171 -2.90 12.95 -15.02
CA ASP A 171 -4.06 13.18 -15.89
C ASP A 171 -4.11 12.14 -17.02
N ARG A 172 -2.95 11.83 -17.59
CA ARG A 172 -2.84 10.77 -18.60
C ARG A 172 -3.15 9.40 -18.04
N LEU A 173 -2.71 9.12 -16.83
CA LEU A 173 -2.98 7.85 -16.12
C LEU A 173 -4.45 7.71 -15.75
N SER A 174 -5.15 8.82 -15.45
CA SER A 174 -6.60 8.81 -15.21
C SER A 174 -7.38 8.29 -16.42
N ALA A 175 -7.05 8.73 -17.62
CA ALA A 175 -7.68 8.22 -18.86
C ALA A 175 -7.44 6.71 -19.07
N VAL A 176 -6.29 6.19 -18.64
CA VAL A 176 -6.02 4.74 -18.66
C VAL A 176 -6.95 3.99 -17.68
N LEU A 177 -7.23 4.55 -16.51
CA LEU A 177 -8.16 3.94 -15.55
C LEU A 177 -9.60 3.88 -16.08
N ASP A 178 -10.03 4.83 -16.89
CA ASP A 178 -11.35 4.78 -17.57
C ASP A 178 -11.42 3.57 -18.49
N LEU A 179 -10.38 3.30 -19.28
CA LEU A 179 -10.31 2.11 -20.12
C LEU A 179 -10.29 0.81 -19.29
N VAL A 180 -9.59 0.81 -18.17
CA VAL A 180 -9.56 -0.35 -17.25
C VAL A 180 -10.96 -0.60 -16.70
N GLU A 181 -11.66 0.44 -16.26
CA GLU A 181 -13.04 0.33 -15.75
C GLU A 181 -13.98 -0.23 -16.81
N ASP A 182 -13.95 0.30 -18.03
CA ASP A 182 -14.78 -0.17 -19.13
C ASP A 182 -14.47 -1.63 -19.52
N SER A 183 -13.20 -2.06 -19.38
CA SER A 183 -12.79 -3.43 -19.70
C SER A 183 -13.37 -4.49 -18.77
N VAL A 184 -13.74 -4.14 -17.53
CA VAL A 184 -14.27 -5.07 -16.54
C VAL A 184 -15.80 -5.03 -16.40
N ARG A 185 -16.45 -4.02 -16.97
CA ARG A 185 -17.93 -3.89 -16.96
C ARG A 185 -18.60 -4.94 -17.85
N GLN A 186 -19.84 -5.28 -17.50
CA GLN A 186 -20.72 -6.03 -18.40
C GLN A 186 -20.98 -5.20 -19.67
N ARG A 187 -20.86 -5.83 -20.83
CA ARG A 187 -21.21 -5.23 -22.12
C ARG A 187 -22.68 -5.47 -22.45
#